data_6ff7e4663955a0afd86ef832ed97b73a
#
_entry.id   6ff7e4663955a0afd86ef832ed97b73a
#
_cell.length_a   1.000
_cell.length_b   1.000
_cell.length_c   1.000
_cell.angle_alpha   90.00
_cell.angle_beta   90.00
_cell.angle_gamma   90.00
#
_symmetry.space_group_name_H-M   'P 1'
#
loop_
_entity.id
_entity.type
_entity.pdbx_description
1 polymer ?
#
loop_
_entity_poly.entity_id
_entity_poly.type
_entity_poly.pdbx_seq_one_letter_code
_entity_poly.pdbx_strand_id
1 'polypeptide(L)'
;MERTVGDFKWAGFFLAGKKGKPYFKHIRDLYLYYVRKYPVFIHYLMMDYFILSEYKCNPYFENLVDRLPILAPAERVWFLRDHAHNLFDEKEWEEVLKTTPIMKTTYKIKKEEVLPGSYLDQLLQGKLKE
;
A
#
# COMPACT_ATOMS: atom_id res chain seq x y z
N MET A 1 12.03 -10.07 -5.35
CA MET A 1 11.13 -8.99 -4.87
C MET A 1 11.75 -8.36 -3.64
N GLU A 2 11.98 -7.06 -3.65
CA GLU A 2 12.48 -6.36 -2.44
C GLU A 2 11.43 -6.44 -1.34
N ARG A 3 11.85 -6.84 -0.15
CA ARG A 3 10.97 -6.87 1.03
C ARG A 3 10.56 -5.44 1.38
N THR A 4 9.29 -5.23 1.66
CA THR A 4 8.81 -3.96 2.20
C THR A 4 9.29 -3.79 3.64
N VAL A 5 9.34 -2.56 4.14
CA VAL A 5 9.71 -2.28 5.55
C VAL A 5 8.83 -3.08 6.52
N GLY A 6 7.55 -3.25 6.19
CA GLY A 6 6.57 -3.98 7.01
C GLY A 6 6.52 -5.49 6.76
N ASP A 7 7.42 -6.07 5.99
CA ASP A 7 7.42 -7.49 5.61
C ASP A 7 6.02 -7.95 5.13
N PHE A 8 5.38 -7.10 4.33
CA PHE A 8 4.03 -7.27 3.76
C PHE A 8 2.86 -7.26 4.77
N LYS A 9 3.09 -6.98 6.05
CA LYS A 9 2.04 -6.88 7.07
C LYS A 9 1.24 -5.58 6.99
N TRP A 10 1.84 -4.52 6.47
CA TRP A 10 1.19 -3.22 6.21
C TRP A 10 1.81 -2.51 5.02
N ALA A 11 1.11 -1.48 4.57
CA ALA A 11 1.61 -0.57 3.55
C ALA A 11 1.30 0.87 3.94
N GLY A 12 2.33 1.71 4.05
CA GLY A 12 2.17 3.11 4.46
C GLY A 12 1.30 3.96 3.52
N PHE A 13 1.11 3.53 2.28
CA PHE A 13 0.23 4.22 1.33
C PHE A 13 -1.25 3.93 1.54
N PHE A 14 -1.61 2.89 2.30
CA PHE A 14 -3.00 2.56 2.61
C PHE A 14 -3.12 2.04 4.04
N LEU A 15 -3.69 2.86 4.90
CA LEU A 15 -4.00 2.52 6.28
C LEU A 15 -5.45 2.89 6.54
N ALA A 16 -6.27 1.92 6.90
CA ALA A 16 -7.68 2.12 7.21
C ALA A 16 -8.05 1.46 8.53
N GLY A 17 -9.06 2.00 9.21
CA GLY A 17 -9.53 1.43 10.45
C GLY A 17 -10.74 2.14 11.02
N LYS A 18 -11.42 1.46 11.95
CA LYS A 18 -12.59 2.02 12.64
C LYS A 18 -12.16 3.14 13.58
N LYS A 19 -12.95 4.22 13.63
CA LYS A 19 -12.77 5.34 14.57
C LYS A 19 -12.59 4.84 16.02
N GLY A 20 -11.64 5.41 16.72
CA GLY A 20 -11.36 5.10 18.14
C GLY A 20 -10.46 3.87 18.38
N LYS A 21 -10.03 3.17 17.33
CA LYS A 21 -9.04 2.10 17.49
C LYS A 21 -7.66 2.66 17.84
N PRO A 22 -6.90 2.00 18.71
CA PRO A 22 -5.65 2.53 19.26
C PRO A 22 -4.52 2.66 18.23
N TYR A 23 -4.55 1.90 17.14
CA TYR A 23 -3.51 1.86 16.11
C TYR A 23 -3.14 3.26 15.59
N PHE A 24 -4.12 4.03 15.09
CA PHE A 24 -3.85 5.36 14.53
C PHE A 24 -3.41 6.37 15.59
N LYS A 25 -3.99 6.29 16.80
CA LYS A 25 -3.56 7.13 17.91
C LYS A 25 -2.09 6.89 18.23
N HIS A 26 -1.69 5.65 18.27
CA HIS A 26 -0.33 5.24 18.59
C HIS A 26 0.68 5.76 17.57
N ILE A 27 0.43 5.54 16.28
CA ILE A 27 1.27 6.05 15.19
C ILE A 27 1.34 7.59 15.22
N ARG A 28 0.20 8.25 15.41
CA ARG A 28 0.15 9.72 15.53
C ARG A 28 1.02 10.22 16.67
N ASP A 29 0.93 9.60 17.83
CA ASP A 29 1.63 10.03 19.02
C ASP A 29 3.15 9.85 18.87
N LEU A 30 3.59 8.78 18.20
CA LEU A 30 4.99 8.59 17.79
C LEU A 30 5.49 9.69 16.84
N TYR A 31 4.70 10.01 15.81
CA TYR A 31 5.04 11.10 14.90
C TYR A 31 5.16 12.44 15.64
N LEU A 32 4.18 12.77 16.48
CA LEU A 32 4.20 14.01 17.27
C LEU A 32 5.40 14.08 18.19
N TYR A 33 5.74 12.98 18.84
CA TYR A 33 6.95 12.90 19.67
C TYR A 33 8.20 13.17 18.84
N TYR A 34 8.33 12.50 17.69
CA TYR A 34 9.49 12.64 16.82
C TYR A 34 9.64 14.08 16.31
N VAL A 35 8.61 14.67 15.70
CA VAL A 35 8.71 16.01 15.11
C VAL A 35 8.90 17.13 16.12
N ARG A 36 8.48 16.93 17.36
CA ARG A 36 8.76 17.88 18.47
C ARG A 36 10.23 17.85 18.87
N LYS A 37 10.87 16.71 18.76
CA LYS A 37 12.26 16.51 19.18
C LYS A 37 13.26 16.72 18.05
N TYR A 38 12.88 16.36 16.82
CA TYR A 38 13.75 16.38 15.65
C TYR A 38 13.04 17.08 14.48
N PRO A 39 13.52 18.24 14.03
CA PRO A 39 12.87 19.02 12.97
C PRO A 39 13.16 18.49 11.55
N VAL A 40 13.75 17.32 11.40
CA VAL A 40 14.19 16.75 10.13
C VAL A 40 13.58 15.38 9.90
N PHE A 41 13.01 15.16 8.72
CA PHE A 41 12.60 13.83 8.26
C PHE A 41 13.80 13.11 7.66
N ILE A 42 14.21 12.02 8.29
CA ILE A 42 15.42 11.28 7.91
C ILE A 42 15.19 10.29 6.77
N HIS A 43 13.94 9.93 6.48
CA HIS A 43 13.63 8.95 5.44
C HIS A 43 12.21 9.13 4.88
N TYR A 44 12.03 8.85 3.57
CA TYR A 44 10.72 8.90 2.92
C TYR A 44 9.70 7.93 3.55
N LEU A 45 10.15 6.73 3.92
CA LEU A 45 9.31 5.68 4.56
C LEU A 45 9.31 5.78 6.10
N MET A 46 9.49 6.94 6.67
CA MET A 46 9.62 7.10 8.12
C MET A 46 8.41 6.56 8.89
N MET A 47 7.20 6.66 8.33
CA MET A 47 6.01 6.08 8.92
C MET A 47 6.10 4.56 9.02
N ASP A 48 6.53 3.90 7.96
CA ASP A 48 6.68 2.44 7.95
C ASP A 48 7.73 1.98 8.97
N TYR A 49 8.81 2.75 9.16
CA TYR A 49 9.82 2.45 10.19
C TYR A 49 9.30 2.66 11.61
N PHE A 50 8.44 3.66 11.85
CA PHE A 50 7.79 3.83 13.15
C PHE A 50 6.85 2.67 13.46
N ILE A 51 6.04 2.24 12.49
CA ILE A 51 5.19 1.08 12.63
C ILE A 51 6.04 -0.17 12.92
N LEU A 52 7.14 -0.35 12.19
CA LEU A 52 8.06 -1.48 12.41
C LEU A 52 8.69 -1.45 13.80
N SER A 53 9.15 -0.29 14.27
CA SER A 53 9.71 -0.14 15.61
C SER A 53 8.70 -0.55 16.69
N GLU A 54 7.48 -0.05 16.59
CA GLU A 54 6.40 -0.43 17.52
C GLU A 54 6.04 -1.91 17.42
N TYR A 55 5.95 -2.43 16.21
CA TYR A 55 5.68 -3.86 15.99
C TYR A 55 6.74 -4.75 16.66
N LYS A 56 8.01 -4.35 16.62
CA LYS A 56 9.12 -5.12 17.20
C LYS A 56 9.28 -4.94 18.71
N CYS A 57 8.92 -3.79 19.25
CA CYS A 57 9.21 -3.42 20.64
C CYS A 57 7.98 -3.45 21.55
N ASN A 58 6.78 -3.52 21.02
CA ASN A 58 5.54 -3.46 21.77
C ASN A 58 4.64 -4.69 21.50
N PRO A 59 4.64 -5.69 22.38
CA PRO A 59 3.85 -6.92 22.20
C PRO A 59 2.33 -6.69 22.02
N TYR A 60 1.80 -5.63 22.63
CA TYR A 60 0.40 -5.25 22.42
C TYR A 60 0.16 -4.80 20.98
N PHE A 61 1.05 -3.98 20.44
CA PHE A 61 0.95 -3.49 19.07
C PHE A 61 1.19 -4.61 18.04
N GLU A 62 2.16 -5.49 18.29
CA GLU A 62 2.40 -6.71 17.51
C GLU A 62 1.11 -7.55 17.40
N ASN A 63 0.51 -7.87 18.54
CA ASN A 63 -0.74 -8.65 18.58
C ASN A 63 -1.90 -7.95 17.83
N LEU A 64 -1.95 -6.62 17.87
CA LEU A 64 -2.95 -5.83 17.17
C LEU A 64 -2.78 -5.94 15.65
N VAL A 65 -1.54 -5.83 15.16
CA VAL A 65 -1.19 -5.92 13.73
C VAL A 65 -1.42 -7.34 13.21
N ASP A 66 -1.00 -8.36 13.96
CA ASP A 66 -1.11 -9.77 13.53
C ASP A 66 -2.56 -10.27 13.44
N ARG A 67 -3.50 -9.58 14.08
CA ARG A 67 -4.94 -9.87 13.97
C ARG A 67 -5.63 -9.14 12.82
N LEU A 68 -4.93 -8.26 12.10
CA LEU A 68 -5.53 -7.57 10.96
C LEU A 68 -5.75 -8.56 9.80
N PRO A 69 -6.88 -8.48 9.09
CA PRO A 69 -7.10 -9.30 7.93
C PRO A 69 -6.13 -8.90 6.79
N ILE A 70 -5.66 -9.89 6.05
CA ILE A 70 -4.95 -9.65 4.80
C ILE A 70 -5.98 -9.27 3.75
N LEU A 71 -5.93 -8.02 3.28
CA LEU A 71 -6.89 -7.49 2.30
C LEU A 71 -6.55 -7.91 0.86
N ALA A 72 -5.25 -8.04 0.55
CA ALA A 72 -4.79 -8.44 -0.77
C ALA A 72 -3.40 -9.08 -0.67
N PRO A 73 -3.06 -10.03 -1.55
CA PRO A 73 -1.69 -10.52 -1.69
C PRO A 73 -0.74 -9.37 -2.05
N ALA A 74 0.40 -9.28 -1.37
CA ALA A 74 1.32 -8.16 -1.51
C ALA A 74 1.82 -7.97 -2.96
N GLU A 75 2.07 -9.05 -3.68
CA GLU A 75 2.48 -9.05 -5.07
C GLU A 75 1.38 -8.52 -6.02
N ARG A 76 0.12 -8.69 -5.68
CA ARG A 76 -1.02 -8.25 -6.50
C ARG A 76 -1.43 -6.81 -6.27
N VAL A 77 -1.12 -6.26 -5.10
CA VAL A 77 -1.37 -4.83 -4.82
C VAL A 77 -0.68 -3.91 -5.82
N TRP A 78 0.46 -4.35 -6.38
CA TRP A 78 1.24 -3.61 -7.37
C TRP A 78 0.92 -3.99 -8.82
N PHE A 79 -0.05 -4.85 -9.06
CA PHE A 79 -0.38 -5.39 -10.38
C PHE A 79 -0.50 -4.29 -11.45
N LEU A 80 -1.34 -3.30 -11.23
CA LEU A 80 -1.53 -2.21 -12.20
C LEU A 80 -0.26 -1.39 -12.46
N ARG A 81 0.64 -1.27 -11.49
CA ARG A 81 1.94 -0.61 -11.70
C ARG A 81 2.86 -1.47 -12.56
N ASP A 82 2.92 -2.76 -12.24
CA ASP A 82 3.92 -3.66 -12.83
C ASP A 82 3.49 -4.14 -14.22
N HIS A 83 2.18 -4.14 -14.52
CA HIS A 83 1.60 -4.55 -15.79
C HIS A 83 1.01 -3.38 -16.61
N ALA A 84 1.33 -2.14 -16.21
CA ALA A 84 0.76 -0.93 -16.82
C ALA A 84 0.80 -0.90 -18.35
N HIS A 85 1.91 -1.36 -18.92
CA HIS A 85 2.18 -1.39 -20.38
C HIS A 85 1.83 -2.71 -21.06
N ASN A 86 1.42 -3.74 -20.31
CA ASN A 86 0.99 -5.01 -20.89
C ASN A 86 -0.36 -4.84 -21.59
N LEU A 87 -0.59 -5.59 -22.65
CA LEU A 87 -1.91 -5.67 -23.28
C LEU A 87 -2.92 -6.20 -22.24
N PHE A 88 -4.10 -5.60 -22.26
CA PHE A 88 -5.17 -5.97 -21.34
C PHE A 88 -5.67 -7.38 -21.64
N ASP A 89 -5.71 -8.22 -20.61
CA ASP A 89 -6.32 -9.55 -20.62
C ASP A 89 -7.47 -9.57 -19.61
N GLU A 90 -8.69 -9.75 -20.12
CA GLU A 90 -9.90 -9.74 -19.32
C GLU A 90 -9.93 -10.88 -18.29
N LYS A 91 -9.45 -12.07 -18.66
CA LYS A 91 -9.42 -13.23 -17.76
C LYS A 91 -8.43 -13.03 -16.61
N GLU A 92 -7.25 -12.53 -16.93
CA GLU A 92 -6.25 -12.19 -15.91
C GLU A 92 -6.78 -11.11 -14.98
N TRP A 93 -7.45 -10.10 -15.53
CA TRP A 93 -8.06 -9.03 -14.75
C TRP A 93 -9.11 -9.53 -13.76
N GLU A 94 -10.04 -10.37 -14.23
CA GLU A 94 -11.05 -10.99 -13.38
C GLU A 94 -10.43 -11.82 -12.22
N GLU A 95 -9.37 -12.58 -12.50
CA GLU A 95 -8.66 -13.34 -11.48
C GLU A 95 -7.97 -12.45 -10.45
N VAL A 96 -7.42 -11.32 -10.89
CA VAL A 96 -6.80 -10.34 -10.00
C VAL A 96 -7.86 -9.68 -9.10
N LEU A 97 -8.99 -9.28 -9.65
CA LEU A 97 -10.09 -8.65 -8.90
C LEU A 97 -10.66 -9.54 -7.79
N LYS A 98 -10.77 -10.87 -8.03
CA LYS A 98 -11.27 -11.82 -7.03
C LYS A 98 -10.50 -11.77 -5.70
N THR A 99 -9.23 -11.42 -5.74
CA THR A 99 -8.34 -11.49 -4.57
C THR A 99 -7.72 -10.14 -4.17
N THR A 100 -7.94 -9.09 -4.97
CA THR A 100 -7.21 -7.84 -4.81
C THR A 100 -8.16 -6.63 -4.90
N PRO A 101 -8.94 -6.36 -3.84
CA PRO A 101 -9.91 -5.26 -3.83
C PRO A 101 -9.23 -3.88 -3.82
N ILE A 102 -7.92 -3.82 -3.56
CA ILE A 102 -7.16 -2.57 -3.49
C ILE A 102 -5.88 -2.74 -4.29
N MET A 103 -5.66 -1.86 -5.26
CA MET A 103 -4.45 -1.83 -6.07
C MET A 103 -3.79 -0.46 -6.01
N LYS A 104 -2.47 -0.44 -6.02
CA LYS A 104 -1.69 0.77 -6.13
C LYS A 104 -1.29 1.01 -7.57
N THR A 105 -1.63 2.20 -8.06
CA THR A 105 -1.15 2.74 -9.34
C THR A 105 0.15 3.54 -9.16
N THR A 106 0.70 4.06 -10.24
CA THR A 106 1.85 4.95 -10.22
C THR A 106 1.57 6.23 -11.01
N TYR A 107 2.06 7.36 -10.52
CA TYR A 107 2.04 8.64 -11.22
C TYR A 107 3.30 8.86 -12.08
N LYS A 108 4.24 7.93 -12.06
CA LYS A 108 5.54 8.08 -12.74
C LYS A 108 5.49 7.80 -14.24
N ILE A 109 4.39 7.19 -14.73
CA ILE A 109 4.20 6.91 -16.15
C ILE A 109 3.61 8.16 -16.79
N LYS A 110 4.28 8.68 -17.80
CA LYS A 110 3.81 9.83 -18.55
C LYS A 110 2.69 9.42 -19.52
N LYS A 111 1.81 10.37 -19.84
CA LYS A 111 0.68 10.12 -20.73
C LYS A 111 1.12 9.59 -22.10
N GLU A 112 2.26 10.07 -22.60
CA GLU A 112 2.84 9.69 -23.89
C GLU A 112 3.40 8.26 -23.88
N GLU A 113 3.62 7.68 -22.72
CA GLU A 113 4.13 6.31 -22.53
C GLU A 113 3.00 5.28 -22.46
N VAL A 114 1.74 5.71 -22.47
CA VAL A 114 0.59 4.82 -22.40
C VAL A 114 0.37 4.10 -23.72
N LEU A 115 0.50 2.79 -23.72
CA LEU A 115 0.31 1.97 -24.91
C LEU A 115 -1.19 1.71 -25.13
N PRO A 116 -1.71 1.93 -26.36
CA PRO A 116 -3.10 1.62 -26.68
C PRO A 116 -3.46 0.16 -26.37
N GLY A 117 -4.60 -0.05 -25.71
CA GLY A 117 -5.07 -1.37 -25.33
C GLY A 117 -4.35 -2.00 -24.12
N SER A 118 -3.45 -1.27 -23.47
CA SER A 118 -2.79 -1.72 -22.24
C SER A 118 -3.70 -1.61 -21.02
N TYR A 119 -3.33 -2.24 -19.89
CA TYR A 119 -4.04 -2.09 -18.60
C TYR A 119 -4.19 -0.62 -18.20
N LEU A 120 -3.13 0.18 -18.37
CA LEU A 120 -3.18 1.60 -18.03
C LEU A 120 -4.11 2.37 -18.97
N ASP A 121 -4.13 2.06 -20.26
CA ASP A 121 -5.05 2.66 -21.22
C ASP A 121 -6.51 2.36 -20.87
N GLN A 122 -6.83 1.10 -20.54
CA GLN A 122 -8.17 0.71 -20.10
C GLN A 122 -8.59 1.42 -18.81
N LEU A 123 -7.67 1.57 -17.85
CA LEU A 123 -7.90 2.30 -16.61
C LEU A 123 -8.23 3.78 -16.90
N LEU A 124 -7.42 4.44 -17.71
CA LEU A 124 -7.59 5.87 -18.04
C LEU A 124 -8.87 6.14 -18.84
N GLN A 125 -9.32 5.16 -19.64
CA GLN A 125 -10.59 5.23 -20.37
C GLN A 125 -11.81 4.86 -19.51
N GLY A 126 -11.61 4.50 -18.25
CA GLY A 126 -12.69 4.05 -17.35
C GLY A 126 -13.36 2.74 -17.80
N LYS A 127 -12.63 1.90 -18.53
CA LYS A 127 -13.13 0.62 -19.07
C LYS A 127 -12.85 -0.58 -18.15
N LEU A 128 -11.97 -0.44 -17.16
CA LEU A 128 -11.79 -1.46 -16.15
C LEU A 128 -13.03 -1.48 -15.26
N LYS A 129 -13.84 -2.52 -15.39
CA LYS A 129 -15.01 -2.75 -14.54
C LYS A 129 -14.57 -3.39 -13.24
N GLU A 130 -15.24 -3.02 -12.16
CA GLU A 130 -15.16 -3.66 -10.86
C GLU A 130 -15.78 -5.05 -10.91
#